data_8ac3e2c71d2cfbf9652bbc3342cdc9f5
#
_entry.id   8ac3e2c71d2cfbf9652bbc3342cdc9f5
#
_cell.length_a   1.000
_cell.length_b   1.000
_cell.length_c   1.000
_cell.angle_alpha   90.00
_cell.angle_beta   90.00
_cell.angle_gamma   90.00
#
_symmetry.space_group_name_H-M   'P 1'
#
loop_
_entity.id
_entity.type
_entity.pdbx_description
1 polymer ?
#
loop_
_entity_poly.entity_id
_entity_poly.type
_entity_poly.pdbx_seq_one_letter_code
_entity_poly.pdbx_strand_id
1 'polypeptide(L)'
;MNNSNKFLSIFVFAILWQSISILANTDVFPSVVDILRSFFDHLLNKGLIHHVSITLQRVFIAFIIAMIIGVFLGIIMGLFPKIDSSLDIFLIIGLNMPALVTIIICYIWFGLTDFSAILAVVINKVPIIIVNIREGVKAVDKKYLDLASIYEIPEKDVIKKIYLPQIYPYIMATTRLTISLVWKIVLVVELLGRSDGVGFQIALFFQDFDITSILAYSFAFIFIVILIEKIFLNPIEIKMRKWR
;
A
#
# COMPACT_ATOMS: atom_id res chain seq x y z
N MET A 1 2.70 -14.79 -21.03
CA MET A 1 1.51 -15.59 -20.64
C MET A 1 0.30 -14.97 -21.35
N ASN A 2 -0.38 -15.74 -22.16
CA ASN A 2 -1.43 -15.25 -23.08
C ASN A 2 -2.62 -14.70 -22.26
N ASN A 3 -3.15 -13.54 -22.60
CA ASN A 3 -4.29 -12.93 -21.88
C ASN A 3 -5.51 -13.86 -21.85
N SER A 4 -5.68 -14.70 -22.89
CA SER A 4 -6.72 -15.73 -22.98
C SER A 4 -6.69 -16.70 -21.79
N ASN A 5 -5.50 -17.15 -21.34
CA ASN A 5 -5.38 -18.10 -20.24
C ASN A 5 -5.78 -17.48 -18.88
N LYS A 6 -5.55 -16.17 -18.70
CA LYS A 6 -5.98 -15.48 -17.48
C LYS A 6 -7.49 -15.34 -17.38
N PHE A 7 -8.16 -15.00 -18.50
CA PHE A 7 -9.61 -14.94 -18.54
C PHE A 7 -10.25 -16.31 -18.32
N LEU A 8 -9.68 -17.35 -18.95
CA LEU A 8 -10.15 -18.72 -18.74
C LEU A 8 -10.04 -19.14 -17.27
N SER A 9 -8.92 -18.84 -16.60
CA SER A 9 -8.74 -19.16 -15.18
C SER A 9 -9.75 -18.47 -14.27
N ILE A 10 -10.03 -17.19 -14.50
CA ILE A 10 -11.05 -16.42 -13.73
C ILE A 10 -12.44 -17.01 -13.97
N PHE A 11 -12.76 -17.36 -15.22
CA PHE A 11 -14.06 -17.91 -15.58
C PHE A 11 -14.26 -19.31 -14.95
N VAL A 12 -13.26 -20.18 -15.02
CA VAL A 12 -13.30 -21.48 -14.37
C VAL A 12 -13.46 -21.36 -12.85
N PHE A 13 -12.74 -20.42 -12.22
CA PHE A 13 -12.87 -20.14 -10.79
C PHE A 13 -14.29 -19.69 -10.44
N ALA A 14 -14.87 -18.78 -11.22
CA ALA A 14 -16.23 -18.29 -10.99
C ALA A 14 -17.28 -19.40 -11.11
N ILE A 15 -17.13 -20.31 -12.09
CA ILE A 15 -18.03 -21.48 -12.24
C ILE A 15 -17.90 -22.42 -11.05
N LEU A 16 -16.65 -22.74 -10.62
CA LEU A 16 -16.43 -23.58 -9.45
C LEU A 16 -17.03 -22.98 -8.19
N TRP A 17 -16.81 -21.68 -7.96
CA TRP A 17 -17.41 -20.95 -6.84
C TRP A 17 -18.93 -21.03 -6.87
N GLN A 18 -19.56 -20.73 -8.02
CA GLN A 18 -21.01 -20.79 -8.21
C GLN A 18 -21.56 -22.19 -7.94
N SER A 19 -20.87 -23.23 -8.44
CA SER A 19 -21.29 -24.62 -8.25
C SER A 19 -21.24 -25.04 -6.78
N ILE A 20 -20.16 -24.68 -6.08
CA ILE A 20 -19.99 -24.96 -4.65
C ILE A 20 -21.07 -24.21 -3.83
N SER A 21 -21.36 -22.96 -4.18
CA SER A 21 -22.39 -22.17 -3.50
C SER A 21 -23.78 -22.79 -3.62
N ILE A 22 -24.14 -23.26 -4.81
CA ILE A 22 -25.43 -23.93 -5.04
C ILE A 22 -25.51 -25.26 -4.25
N LEU A 23 -24.41 -26.02 -4.20
CA LEU A 23 -24.37 -27.27 -3.45
C LEU A 23 -24.41 -27.05 -1.92
N ALA A 24 -23.73 -26.01 -1.44
CA ALA A 24 -23.68 -25.67 -0.02
C ALA A 24 -25.02 -25.13 0.49
N ASN A 25 -25.75 -24.41 -0.37
CA ASN A 25 -27.07 -23.82 -0.07
C ASN A 25 -27.15 -23.13 1.29
N THR A 26 -26.15 -22.26 1.57
CA THR A 26 -26.02 -21.54 2.84
C THR A 26 -25.73 -20.07 2.60
N ASP A 27 -26.26 -19.19 3.45
CA ASP A 27 -26.00 -17.72 3.39
C ASP A 27 -24.53 -17.38 3.68
N VAL A 28 -23.81 -18.30 4.35
CA VAL A 28 -22.38 -18.14 4.67
C VAL A 28 -21.49 -18.25 3.44
N PHE A 29 -21.95 -18.92 2.38
CA PHE A 29 -21.21 -19.05 1.13
C PHE A 29 -22.04 -18.56 -0.06
N PRO A 30 -22.13 -17.20 -0.24
CA PRO A 30 -23.01 -16.60 -1.24
C PRO A 30 -22.56 -16.92 -2.68
N SER A 31 -23.54 -16.94 -3.59
CA SER A 31 -23.29 -17.18 -4.99
C SER A 31 -22.61 -15.99 -5.67
N VAL A 32 -21.88 -16.24 -6.77
CA VAL A 32 -21.30 -15.17 -7.59
C VAL A 32 -22.39 -14.19 -8.06
N VAL A 33 -23.58 -14.70 -8.36
CA VAL A 33 -24.71 -13.88 -8.81
C VAL A 33 -25.20 -12.96 -7.68
N ASP A 34 -25.30 -13.44 -6.45
CA ASP A 34 -25.74 -12.63 -5.31
C ASP A 34 -24.69 -11.56 -4.95
N ILE A 35 -23.40 -11.91 -5.01
CA ILE A 35 -22.32 -10.94 -4.83
C ILE A 35 -22.39 -9.83 -5.88
N LEU A 36 -22.62 -10.17 -7.16
CA LEU A 36 -22.75 -9.18 -8.22
C LEU A 36 -24.00 -8.31 -8.04
N ARG A 37 -25.14 -8.88 -7.64
CA ARG A 37 -26.35 -8.10 -7.34
C ARG A 37 -26.11 -7.13 -6.20
N SER A 38 -25.51 -7.59 -5.12
CA SER A 38 -25.14 -6.76 -3.97
C SER A 38 -24.18 -5.64 -4.39
N PHE A 39 -23.17 -5.94 -5.22
CA PHE A 39 -22.25 -4.94 -5.75
C PHE A 39 -22.99 -3.83 -6.51
N PHE A 40 -23.90 -4.17 -7.44
CA PHE A 40 -24.64 -3.17 -8.20
C PHE A 40 -25.62 -2.39 -7.32
N ASP A 41 -26.26 -3.02 -6.33
CA ASP A 41 -27.11 -2.33 -5.39
C ASP A 41 -26.35 -1.31 -4.56
N HIS A 42 -25.19 -1.70 -4.01
CA HIS A 42 -24.32 -0.78 -3.27
C HIS A 42 -23.73 0.34 -4.15
N LEU A 43 -23.45 0.04 -5.42
CA LEU A 43 -22.92 1.00 -6.37
C LEU A 43 -23.95 2.09 -6.70
N LEU A 44 -25.21 1.70 -6.91
CA LEU A 44 -26.26 2.60 -7.39
C LEU A 44 -27.01 3.29 -6.25
N ASN A 45 -27.26 2.58 -5.14
CA ASN A 45 -28.23 2.99 -4.13
C ASN A 45 -27.62 3.23 -2.74
N LYS A 46 -26.47 2.63 -2.40
CA LYS A 46 -25.96 2.57 -1.02
C LYS A 46 -24.58 3.21 -0.82
N GLY A 47 -24.14 4.06 -1.74
CA GLY A 47 -22.97 4.92 -1.53
C GLY A 47 -21.61 4.23 -1.56
N LEU A 48 -21.44 3.09 -2.26
CA LEU A 48 -20.15 2.41 -2.44
C LEU A 48 -19.06 3.38 -2.92
N ILE A 49 -19.37 4.23 -3.91
CA ILE A 49 -18.42 5.20 -4.48
C ILE A 49 -17.91 6.16 -3.40
N HIS A 50 -18.79 6.62 -2.52
CA HIS A 50 -18.44 7.52 -1.41
C HIS A 50 -17.41 6.85 -0.47
N HIS A 51 -17.70 5.64 0.01
CA HIS A 51 -16.80 4.91 0.91
C HIS A 51 -15.48 4.56 0.26
N VAL A 52 -15.48 4.14 -1.00
CA VAL A 52 -14.26 3.89 -1.77
C VAL A 52 -13.42 5.16 -1.92
N SER A 53 -14.04 6.30 -2.24
CA SER A 53 -13.31 7.56 -2.42
C SER A 53 -12.64 8.03 -1.13
N ILE A 54 -13.28 7.88 0.01
CA ILE A 54 -12.71 8.21 1.32
C ILE A 54 -11.51 7.30 1.63
N THR A 55 -11.66 5.99 1.43
CA THR A 55 -10.56 5.04 1.64
C THR A 55 -9.37 5.37 0.74
N LEU A 56 -9.60 5.65 -0.54
CA LEU A 56 -8.55 6.03 -1.48
C LEU A 56 -7.87 7.35 -1.09
N GLN A 57 -8.61 8.31 -0.59
CA GLN A 57 -8.06 9.57 -0.09
C GLN A 57 -7.12 9.33 1.10
N ARG A 58 -7.54 8.52 2.09
CA ARG A 58 -6.69 8.14 3.23
C ARG A 58 -5.44 7.39 2.78
N VAL A 59 -5.59 6.42 1.87
CA VAL A 59 -4.47 5.68 1.27
C VAL A 59 -3.47 6.64 0.63
N PHE A 60 -3.96 7.56 -0.19
CA PHE A 60 -3.10 8.52 -0.90
C PHE A 60 -2.34 9.44 0.06
N ILE A 61 -3.03 10.03 1.03
CA ILE A 61 -2.42 10.96 2.01
C ILE A 61 -1.39 10.20 2.86
N ALA A 62 -1.75 9.04 3.43
CA ALA A 62 -0.85 8.25 4.25
C ALA A 62 0.38 7.78 3.46
N PHE A 63 0.18 7.34 2.21
CA PHE A 63 1.26 6.93 1.32
C PHE A 63 2.24 8.07 1.03
N ILE A 64 1.75 9.25 0.65
CA ILE A 64 2.61 10.40 0.34
C ILE A 64 3.42 10.82 1.56
N ILE A 65 2.78 10.96 2.73
CA ILE A 65 3.48 11.35 3.97
C ILE A 65 4.53 10.30 4.34
N ALA A 66 4.18 9.01 4.32
CA ALA A 66 5.11 7.94 4.64
C ALA A 66 6.30 7.89 3.68
N MET A 67 6.06 8.07 2.36
CA MET A 67 7.13 8.11 1.36
C MET A 67 8.05 9.31 1.55
N ILE A 68 7.52 10.51 1.78
CA ILE A 68 8.35 11.71 2.01
C ILE A 68 9.25 11.50 3.23
N ILE A 69 8.69 11.11 4.37
CA ILE A 69 9.45 10.92 5.61
C ILE A 69 10.44 9.76 5.45
N GLY A 70 9.98 8.63 4.94
CA GLY A 70 10.79 7.41 4.83
C GLY A 70 11.94 7.54 3.83
N VAL A 71 11.72 8.17 2.68
CA VAL A 71 12.78 8.43 1.69
C VAL A 71 13.79 9.43 2.24
N PHE A 72 13.34 10.51 2.84
CA PHE A 72 14.22 11.52 3.43
C PHE A 72 15.12 10.94 4.52
N LEU A 73 14.53 10.25 5.51
CA LEU A 73 15.29 9.63 6.59
C LEU A 73 16.16 8.47 6.09
N GLY A 74 15.69 7.68 5.13
CA GLY A 74 16.45 6.59 4.54
C GLY A 74 17.71 7.07 3.81
N ILE A 75 17.62 8.19 3.09
CA ILE A 75 18.78 8.82 2.44
C ILE A 75 19.76 9.32 3.52
N ILE A 76 19.30 10.03 4.54
CA ILE A 76 20.16 10.52 5.62
C ILE A 76 20.89 9.37 6.31
N MET A 77 20.17 8.32 6.70
CA MET A 77 20.79 7.17 7.37
C MET A 77 21.74 6.42 6.45
N GLY A 78 21.45 6.33 5.15
CA GLY A 78 22.37 5.70 4.18
C GLY A 78 23.66 6.48 3.95
N LEU A 79 23.60 7.82 4.04
CA LEU A 79 24.77 8.70 3.85
C LEU A 79 25.62 8.86 5.11
N PHE A 80 25.01 8.86 6.29
CA PHE A 80 25.67 9.19 7.57
C PHE A 80 25.68 8.00 8.52
N PRO A 81 26.80 7.21 8.59
CA PRO A 81 26.89 6.02 9.44
C PRO A 81 26.64 6.26 10.94
N LYS A 82 26.97 7.45 11.44
CA LYS A 82 26.72 7.83 12.84
C LYS A 82 25.23 7.97 13.13
N ILE A 83 24.48 8.55 12.21
CA ILE A 83 23.02 8.68 12.33
C ILE A 83 22.37 7.31 12.17
N ASP A 84 22.85 6.51 11.23
CA ASP A 84 22.38 5.15 11.00
C ASP A 84 22.48 4.31 12.28
N SER A 85 23.69 4.22 12.89
CA SER A 85 23.88 3.44 14.11
C SER A 85 23.06 3.97 15.31
N SER A 86 22.81 5.27 15.39
CA SER A 86 22.01 5.86 16.47
C SER A 86 20.50 5.61 16.32
N LEU A 87 20.00 5.56 15.10
CA LEU A 87 18.57 5.38 14.82
C LEU A 87 18.18 3.93 14.52
N ASP A 88 19.13 3.03 14.32
CA ASP A 88 18.86 1.64 13.92
C ASP A 88 17.97 0.91 14.93
N ILE A 89 18.18 1.14 16.24
CA ILE A 89 17.34 0.54 17.29
C ILE A 89 15.86 0.93 17.15
N PHE A 90 15.57 2.18 16.78
CA PHE A 90 14.20 2.65 16.57
C PHE A 90 13.56 2.03 15.32
N LEU A 91 14.38 1.75 14.28
CA LEU A 91 13.91 1.02 13.11
C LEU A 91 13.56 -0.42 13.46
N ILE A 92 14.42 -1.09 14.23
CA ILE A 92 14.17 -2.47 14.68
C ILE A 92 12.87 -2.54 15.49
N ILE A 93 12.65 -1.60 16.41
CA ILE A 93 11.40 -1.51 17.20
C ILE A 93 10.22 -1.28 16.27
N GLY A 94 10.30 -0.30 15.36
CA GLY A 94 9.22 0.05 14.44
C GLY A 94 8.84 -1.07 13.47
N LEU A 95 9.83 -1.84 12.99
CA LEU A 95 9.60 -2.99 12.12
C LEU A 95 8.91 -4.16 12.82
N ASN A 96 9.20 -4.35 14.12
CA ASN A 96 8.65 -5.44 14.92
C ASN A 96 7.36 -5.06 15.67
N MET A 97 6.98 -3.78 15.67
CA MET A 97 5.76 -3.32 16.33
C MET A 97 4.51 -3.81 15.57
N PRO A 98 3.60 -4.56 16.22
CA PRO A 98 2.38 -4.99 15.58
C PRO A 98 1.53 -3.79 15.12
N ALA A 99 1.09 -3.82 13.85
CA ALA A 99 0.30 -2.75 13.28
C ALA A 99 -0.97 -2.42 14.11
N LEU A 100 -1.63 -3.46 14.62
CA LEU A 100 -2.82 -3.33 15.45
C LEU A 100 -2.56 -2.50 16.71
N VAL A 101 -1.42 -2.74 17.37
CA VAL A 101 -1.02 -1.99 18.58
C VAL A 101 -0.80 -0.52 18.24
N THR A 102 -0.10 -0.23 17.15
CA THR A 102 0.12 1.16 16.68
C THR A 102 -1.21 1.87 16.42
N ILE A 103 -2.16 1.20 15.77
CA ILE A 103 -3.48 1.76 15.46
C ILE A 103 -4.26 2.09 16.75
N ILE A 104 -4.31 1.13 17.69
CA ILE A 104 -5.03 1.30 18.95
C ILE A 104 -4.43 2.45 19.76
N ILE A 105 -3.11 2.53 19.87
CA ILE A 105 -2.42 3.61 20.61
C ILE A 105 -2.74 4.97 19.97
N CYS A 106 -2.66 5.09 18.64
CA CYS A 106 -3.01 6.34 17.95
C CYS A 106 -4.45 6.76 18.20
N TYR A 107 -5.39 5.82 18.22
CA TYR A 107 -6.78 6.12 18.51
C TYR A 107 -7.02 6.49 19.98
N ILE A 108 -6.33 5.88 20.92
CA ILE A 108 -6.43 6.25 22.35
C ILE A 108 -5.87 7.65 22.59
N TRP A 109 -4.74 8.00 21.98
CA TRP A 109 -4.08 9.29 22.23
C TRP A 109 -4.72 10.47 21.49
N PHE A 110 -5.17 10.26 20.26
CA PHE A 110 -5.62 11.33 19.37
C PHE A 110 -7.11 11.23 18.98
N GLY A 111 -7.85 10.27 19.57
CA GLY A 111 -9.26 10.02 19.27
C GLY A 111 -9.47 9.30 17.92
N LEU A 112 -10.71 8.95 17.64
CA LEU A 112 -11.14 8.24 16.42
C LEU A 112 -11.27 9.22 15.23
N THR A 113 -10.17 9.86 14.86
CA THR A 113 -10.12 10.90 13.81
C THR A 113 -9.39 10.41 12.56
N ASP A 114 -9.52 11.13 11.42
CA ASP A 114 -8.73 10.85 10.22
C ASP A 114 -7.24 11.07 10.46
N PHE A 115 -6.89 12.05 11.28
CA PHE A 115 -5.52 12.32 11.65
C PHE A 115 -4.86 11.10 12.32
N SER A 116 -5.50 10.54 13.35
CA SER A 116 -4.98 9.35 14.05
C SER A 116 -4.93 8.13 13.16
N ALA A 117 -5.92 7.97 12.28
CA ALA A 117 -5.95 6.93 11.27
C ALA A 117 -4.73 6.99 10.33
N ILE A 118 -4.50 8.15 9.72
CA ILE A 118 -3.38 8.40 8.82
C ILE A 118 -2.05 8.28 9.55
N LEU A 119 -1.94 8.86 10.76
CA LEU A 119 -0.74 8.80 11.58
C LEU A 119 -0.33 7.36 11.90
N ALA A 120 -1.29 6.50 12.28
CA ALA A 120 -1.02 5.10 12.55
C ALA A 120 -0.43 4.35 11.34
N VAL A 121 -0.98 4.63 10.15
CA VAL A 121 -0.47 4.06 8.89
C VAL A 121 0.95 4.55 8.61
N VAL A 122 1.20 5.85 8.76
CA VAL A 122 2.52 6.46 8.53
C VAL A 122 3.57 5.88 9.47
N ILE A 123 3.30 5.85 10.79
CA ILE A 123 4.22 5.28 11.80
C ILE A 123 4.57 3.84 11.45
N ASN A 124 3.60 3.05 11.03
CA ASN A 124 3.82 1.64 10.70
C ASN A 124 4.60 1.44 9.39
N LYS A 125 4.47 2.35 8.40
CA LYS A 125 5.10 2.16 7.09
C LYS A 125 6.44 2.86 6.92
N VAL A 126 6.72 3.93 7.65
CA VAL A 126 7.98 4.66 7.58
C VAL A 126 9.20 3.77 7.82
N PRO A 127 9.26 2.87 8.82
CA PRO A 127 10.46 2.04 9.05
C PRO A 127 10.86 1.18 7.86
N ILE A 128 9.91 0.51 7.20
CA ILE A 128 10.21 -0.34 6.04
C ILE A 128 10.68 0.49 4.83
N ILE A 129 10.16 1.69 4.65
CA ILE A 129 10.61 2.60 3.60
C ILE A 129 12.05 3.05 3.88
N ILE A 130 12.35 3.45 5.13
CA ILE A 130 13.70 3.85 5.54
C ILE A 130 14.70 2.74 5.23
N VAL A 131 14.43 1.51 5.65
CA VAL A 131 15.34 0.38 5.43
C VAL A 131 15.62 0.17 3.94
N ASN A 132 14.58 0.12 3.10
CA ASN A 132 14.77 -0.10 1.68
C ASN A 132 15.56 1.03 0.99
N ILE A 133 15.30 2.27 1.36
CA ILE A 133 16.01 3.42 0.79
C ILE A 133 17.45 3.50 1.32
N ARG A 134 17.67 3.26 2.62
CA ARG A 134 18.98 3.18 3.25
C ARG A 134 19.88 2.16 2.53
N GLU A 135 19.37 0.96 2.30
CA GLU A 135 20.11 -0.08 1.58
C GLU A 135 20.37 0.33 0.11
N GLY A 136 19.44 1.01 -0.52
CA GLY A 136 19.64 1.58 -1.86
C GLY A 136 20.77 2.62 -1.89
N VAL A 137 20.86 3.49 -0.89
CA VAL A 137 21.94 4.48 -0.76
C VAL A 137 23.29 3.81 -0.53
N LYS A 138 23.34 2.79 0.36
CA LYS A 138 24.56 2.02 0.63
C LYS A 138 25.05 1.22 -0.58
N ALA A 139 24.16 0.85 -1.49
CA ALA A 139 24.46 0.09 -2.69
C ALA A 139 25.02 0.96 -3.85
N VAL A 140 25.11 2.28 -3.67
CA VAL A 140 25.72 3.18 -4.68
C VAL A 140 27.18 2.81 -4.89
N ASP A 141 27.59 2.62 -6.16
CA ASP A 141 28.96 2.22 -6.52
C ASP A 141 29.95 3.36 -6.22
N LYS A 142 30.81 3.11 -5.24
CA LYS A 142 31.84 4.06 -4.79
C LYS A 142 32.79 4.50 -5.92
N LYS A 143 33.02 3.66 -6.93
CA LYS A 143 33.90 4.00 -8.05
C LYS A 143 33.45 5.28 -8.77
N TYR A 144 32.15 5.48 -8.93
CA TYR A 144 31.64 6.72 -9.55
C TYR A 144 31.81 7.93 -8.64
N LEU A 145 31.78 7.74 -7.32
CA LEU A 145 32.03 8.81 -6.35
C LEU A 145 33.51 9.20 -6.31
N ASP A 146 34.40 8.20 -6.36
CA ASP A 146 35.84 8.41 -6.41
C ASP A 146 36.24 9.15 -7.72
N LEU A 147 35.66 8.74 -8.86
CA LEU A 147 35.83 9.46 -10.14
C LEU A 147 35.33 10.91 -10.03
N ALA A 148 34.14 11.11 -9.44
CA ALA A 148 33.59 12.45 -9.27
C ALA A 148 34.49 13.34 -8.42
N SER A 149 35.14 12.78 -7.41
CA SER A 149 36.13 13.48 -6.58
C SER A 149 37.39 13.86 -7.34
N ILE A 150 37.92 12.92 -8.14
CA ILE A 150 39.11 13.15 -8.96
C ILE A 150 38.89 14.27 -9.99
N TYR A 151 37.69 14.31 -10.61
CA TYR A 151 37.33 15.32 -11.61
C TYR A 151 36.73 16.60 -10.99
N GLU A 152 36.75 16.73 -9.65
CA GLU A 152 36.22 17.89 -8.89
C GLU A 152 34.78 18.26 -9.31
N ILE A 153 33.95 17.24 -9.57
CA ILE A 153 32.54 17.46 -9.96
C ILE A 153 31.76 18.10 -8.79
N PRO A 154 31.02 19.19 -9.03
CA PRO A 154 30.22 19.83 -7.99
C PRO A 154 29.25 18.87 -7.32
N GLU A 155 29.12 18.93 -5.98
CA GLU A 155 28.25 18.04 -5.18
C GLU A 155 26.82 17.94 -5.72
N LYS A 156 26.27 19.07 -6.21
CA LYS A 156 24.92 19.11 -6.81
C LYS A 156 24.81 18.18 -8.04
N ASP A 157 25.85 18.10 -8.84
CA ASP A 157 25.90 17.23 -10.02
C ASP A 157 26.16 15.78 -9.62
N VAL A 158 26.96 15.53 -8.59
CA VAL A 158 27.15 14.19 -7.99
C VAL A 158 25.80 13.63 -7.52
N ILE A 159 25.04 14.43 -6.78
CA ILE A 159 23.70 14.00 -6.30
C ILE A 159 22.78 13.73 -7.50
N LYS A 160 22.71 14.64 -8.47
CA LYS A 160 21.75 14.56 -9.57
C LYS A 160 22.10 13.51 -10.61
N LYS A 161 23.42 13.33 -10.92
CA LYS A 161 23.89 12.49 -12.03
C LYS A 161 24.43 11.12 -11.59
N ILE A 162 24.80 10.96 -10.31
CA ILE A 162 25.36 9.72 -9.79
C ILE A 162 24.44 9.09 -8.76
N TYR A 163 24.12 9.80 -7.67
CA TYR A 163 23.30 9.24 -6.59
C TYR A 163 21.86 8.95 -7.01
N LEU A 164 21.14 9.97 -7.47
CA LEU A 164 19.71 9.83 -7.81
C LEU A 164 19.44 8.72 -8.83
N PRO A 165 20.18 8.59 -9.94
CA PRO A 165 19.95 7.52 -10.91
C PRO A 165 20.17 6.12 -10.32
N GLN A 166 21.14 5.95 -9.42
CA GLN A 166 21.43 4.67 -8.79
C GLN A 166 20.43 4.30 -7.69
N ILE A 167 19.94 5.28 -6.93
CA ILE A 167 18.93 5.07 -5.86
C ILE A 167 17.52 4.93 -6.44
N TYR A 168 17.27 5.49 -7.60
CA TYR A 168 15.94 5.55 -8.21
C TYR A 168 15.23 4.18 -8.35
N PRO A 169 15.90 3.09 -8.75
CA PRO A 169 15.29 1.75 -8.77
C PRO A 169 14.80 1.29 -7.39
N TYR A 170 15.52 1.64 -6.32
CA TYR A 170 15.13 1.33 -4.94
C TYR A 170 13.91 2.15 -4.51
N ILE A 171 13.86 3.44 -4.85
CA ILE A 171 12.70 4.30 -4.58
C ILE A 171 11.46 3.70 -5.26
N MET A 172 11.58 3.24 -6.49
CA MET A 172 10.46 2.67 -7.23
C MET A 172 10.01 1.31 -6.71
N ALA A 173 10.94 0.43 -6.37
CA ALA A 173 10.60 -0.85 -5.73
C ALA A 173 9.90 -0.61 -4.40
N THR A 174 10.41 0.34 -3.61
CA THR A 174 9.81 0.75 -2.32
C THR A 174 8.43 1.36 -2.51
N THR A 175 8.23 2.23 -3.51
CA THR A 175 6.94 2.82 -3.85
C THR A 175 5.90 1.73 -4.13
N ARG A 176 6.23 0.75 -4.96
CA ARG A 176 5.34 -0.35 -5.31
C ARG A 176 5.00 -1.22 -4.10
N LEU A 177 6.00 -1.58 -3.31
CA LEU A 177 5.81 -2.35 -2.08
C LEU A 177 4.92 -1.59 -1.08
N THR A 178 5.22 -0.31 -0.87
CA THR A 178 4.53 0.52 0.11
C THR A 178 3.06 0.73 -0.25
N ILE A 179 2.74 1.03 -1.51
CA ILE A 179 1.33 1.22 -1.91
C ILE A 179 0.53 -0.06 -1.69
N SER A 180 1.12 -1.24 -1.99
CA SER A 180 0.49 -2.55 -1.77
C SER A 180 0.28 -2.89 -0.28
N LEU A 181 1.01 -2.26 0.62
CA LEU A 181 0.88 -2.44 2.06
C LEU A 181 -0.03 -1.39 2.71
N VAL A 182 0.01 -0.14 2.22
CA VAL A 182 -0.75 0.97 2.79
C VAL A 182 -2.24 0.74 2.67
N TRP A 183 -2.75 0.34 1.51
CA TRP A 183 -4.19 0.15 1.36
C TRP A 183 -4.75 -0.96 2.27
N LYS A 184 -3.97 -2.02 2.54
CA LYS A 184 -4.38 -3.10 3.45
C LYS A 184 -4.51 -2.61 4.89
N ILE A 185 -3.54 -1.81 5.35
CA ILE A 185 -3.58 -1.30 6.72
C ILE A 185 -4.62 -0.19 6.89
N VAL A 186 -4.91 0.59 5.85
CA VAL A 186 -5.99 1.59 5.89
C VAL A 186 -7.34 0.91 6.10
N LEU A 187 -7.62 -0.22 5.45
CA LEU A 187 -8.85 -0.97 5.71
C LEU A 187 -8.96 -1.42 7.18
N VAL A 188 -7.86 -1.86 7.79
CA VAL A 188 -7.84 -2.26 9.21
C VAL A 188 -8.06 -1.05 10.13
N VAL A 189 -7.45 0.08 9.81
CA VAL A 189 -7.66 1.33 10.54
C VAL A 189 -9.12 1.77 10.48
N GLU A 190 -9.74 1.72 9.31
CA GLU A 190 -11.16 2.06 9.12
C GLU A 190 -12.09 1.10 9.87
N LEU A 191 -11.80 -0.19 9.82
CA LEU A 191 -12.55 -1.23 10.52
C LEU A 191 -12.58 -1.00 12.04
N LEU A 192 -11.48 -0.50 12.61
CA LEU A 192 -11.32 -0.38 14.07
C LEU A 192 -11.86 0.93 14.65
N GLY A 193 -11.91 2.01 13.86
CA GLY A 193 -12.18 3.28 14.51
C GLY A 193 -12.71 4.40 13.61
N ARG A 194 -13.14 4.10 12.38
CA ARG A 194 -13.74 5.12 11.52
C ARG A 194 -15.25 4.89 11.40
N SER A 195 -15.96 5.96 11.00
CA SER A 195 -17.41 5.97 10.75
C SER A 195 -17.74 6.00 9.25
N ASP A 196 -16.73 5.84 8.38
CA ASP A 196 -16.82 5.87 6.94
C ASP A 196 -15.61 5.15 6.30
N GLY A 197 -15.71 4.84 5.01
CA GLY A 197 -14.71 4.07 4.27
C GLY A 197 -15.11 2.61 4.05
N VAL A 198 -14.34 1.92 3.22
CA VAL A 198 -14.59 0.51 2.85
C VAL A 198 -14.42 -0.40 4.07
N GLY A 199 -13.36 -0.16 4.88
CA GLY A 199 -13.10 -0.96 6.08
C GLY A 199 -14.21 -0.82 7.12
N PHE A 200 -14.76 0.37 7.30
CA PHE A 200 -15.91 0.62 8.16
C PHE A 200 -17.16 -0.15 7.68
N GLN A 201 -17.46 -0.10 6.38
CA GLN A 201 -18.62 -0.83 5.83
C GLN A 201 -18.45 -2.35 6.01
N ILE A 202 -17.25 -2.88 5.79
CA ILE A 202 -16.96 -4.29 6.06
C ILE A 202 -17.20 -4.64 7.53
N ALA A 203 -16.86 -3.75 8.48
CA ALA A 203 -17.13 -3.97 9.91
C ALA A 203 -18.62 -4.01 10.21
N LEU A 204 -19.43 -3.14 9.61
CA LEU A 204 -20.89 -3.16 9.75
C LEU A 204 -21.50 -4.46 9.21
N PHE A 205 -21.15 -4.83 7.96
CA PHE A 205 -21.64 -6.08 7.37
C PHE A 205 -21.21 -7.31 8.17
N PHE A 206 -20.03 -7.27 8.79
CA PHE A 206 -19.58 -8.35 9.66
C PHE A 206 -20.46 -8.47 10.92
N GLN A 207 -20.88 -7.34 11.51
CA GLN A 207 -21.79 -7.34 12.66
C GLN A 207 -23.18 -7.89 12.30
N ASP A 208 -23.62 -7.62 11.05
CA ASP A 208 -24.90 -8.09 10.53
C ASP A 208 -24.82 -9.51 9.92
N PHE A 209 -23.63 -10.14 9.91
CA PHE A 209 -23.34 -11.42 9.24
C PHE A 209 -23.67 -11.42 7.75
N ASP A 210 -23.66 -10.24 7.10
CA ASP A 210 -23.88 -10.07 5.65
C ASP A 210 -22.58 -10.33 4.86
N ILE A 211 -22.28 -11.60 4.65
CA ILE A 211 -21.08 -12.03 3.93
C ILE A 211 -21.16 -11.61 2.46
N THR A 212 -22.35 -11.55 1.88
CA THR A 212 -22.55 -11.13 0.48
C THR A 212 -22.06 -9.70 0.26
N SER A 213 -22.43 -8.77 1.12
CA SER A 213 -21.98 -7.38 1.04
C SER A 213 -20.49 -7.22 1.39
N ILE A 214 -19.96 -8.01 2.35
CA ILE A 214 -18.51 -8.05 2.63
C ILE A 214 -17.73 -8.41 1.38
N LEU A 215 -18.13 -9.45 0.66
CA LEU A 215 -17.46 -9.89 -0.56
C LEU A 215 -17.64 -8.88 -1.69
N ALA A 216 -18.82 -8.29 -1.84
CA ALA A 216 -19.10 -7.27 -2.84
C ALA A 216 -18.17 -6.05 -2.68
N TYR A 217 -18.04 -5.51 -1.46
CA TYR A 217 -17.13 -4.41 -1.16
C TYR A 217 -15.66 -4.80 -1.33
N SER A 218 -15.28 -6.00 -0.90
CA SER A 218 -13.91 -6.50 -1.03
C SER A 218 -13.49 -6.63 -2.48
N PHE A 219 -14.33 -7.25 -3.33
CA PHE A 219 -14.03 -7.39 -4.77
C PHE A 219 -14.05 -6.04 -5.50
N ALA A 220 -14.97 -5.14 -5.14
CA ALA A 220 -15.00 -3.78 -5.68
C ALA A 220 -13.68 -3.06 -5.41
N PHE A 221 -13.22 -3.11 -4.16
CA PHE A 221 -11.99 -2.44 -3.74
C PHE A 221 -10.76 -3.08 -4.38
N ILE A 222 -10.66 -4.41 -4.40
CA ILE A 222 -9.57 -5.14 -5.08
C ILE A 222 -9.50 -4.77 -6.56
N PHE A 223 -10.64 -4.70 -7.24
CA PHE A 223 -10.71 -4.30 -8.64
C PHE A 223 -10.15 -2.89 -8.86
N ILE A 224 -10.52 -1.94 -8.01
CA ILE A 224 -10.03 -0.55 -8.07
C ILE A 224 -8.52 -0.48 -7.81
N VAL A 225 -8.01 -1.21 -6.81
CA VAL A 225 -6.58 -1.28 -6.52
C VAL A 225 -5.79 -1.85 -7.70
N ILE A 226 -6.25 -2.94 -8.31
CA ILE A 226 -5.63 -3.53 -9.51
C ILE A 226 -5.65 -2.52 -10.67
N LEU A 227 -6.72 -1.76 -10.83
CA LEU A 227 -6.86 -0.75 -11.88
C LEU A 227 -5.86 0.39 -11.67
N ILE A 228 -5.72 0.89 -10.45
CA ILE A 228 -4.73 1.88 -10.06
C ILE A 228 -3.31 1.36 -10.32
N GLU A 229 -3.01 0.14 -9.89
CA GLU A 229 -1.70 -0.48 -10.10
C GLU A 229 -1.37 -0.59 -11.61
N LYS A 230 -2.32 -1.03 -12.41
CA LYS A 230 -2.15 -1.20 -13.85
C LYS A 230 -2.01 0.12 -14.60
N ILE A 231 -2.79 1.15 -14.23
CA ILE A 231 -2.82 2.44 -14.93
C ILE A 231 -1.65 3.34 -14.51
N PHE A 232 -1.29 3.36 -13.23
CA PHE A 232 -0.29 4.29 -12.70
C PHE A 232 1.08 3.65 -12.49
N LEU A 233 1.16 2.48 -11.82
CA LEU A 233 2.45 1.90 -11.44
C LEU A 233 3.15 1.20 -12.60
N ASN A 234 2.46 0.40 -13.38
CA ASN A 234 3.07 -0.35 -14.48
C ASN A 234 3.66 0.54 -15.59
N PRO A 235 3.01 1.62 -16.06
CA PRO A 235 3.60 2.50 -17.08
C PRO A 235 4.85 3.22 -16.58
N ILE A 236 4.87 3.62 -15.31
CA ILE A 236 6.04 4.25 -14.69
C ILE A 236 7.22 3.27 -14.69
N GLU A 237 6.99 2.01 -14.29
CA GLU A 237 8.02 0.97 -14.27
C GLU A 237 8.58 0.66 -15.68
N ILE A 238 7.70 0.54 -16.69
CA ILE A 238 8.12 0.25 -18.08
C ILE A 238 8.97 1.40 -18.65
N LYS A 239 8.59 2.64 -18.38
CA LYS A 239 9.34 3.81 -18.83
C LYS A 239 10.76 3.85 -18.25
N MET A 240 10.92 3.34 -17.05
CA MET A 240 12.18 3.35 -16.31
C MET A 240 13.11 2.19 -16.65
N ARG A 241 12.57 1.02 -17.00
CA ARG A 241 13.39 -0.11 -17.51
C ARG A 241 14.10 0.22 -18.82
N LYS A 242 13.62 1.22 -19.57
CA LYS A 242 14.26 1.67 -20.81
C LYS A 242 15.56 2.48 -20.60
N TRP A 243 15.89 2.83 -19.37
CA TRP A 243 17.11 3.58 -19.01
C TRP A 243 18.25 2.66 -18.54
N ARG A 244 18.09 1.38 -18.62
CA ARG A 244 19.12 0.34 -18.50
C ARG A 244 19.41 -0.25 -19.87
#